data_a19cbb6521ae657ce8f754a3f9e96a3b
#
_entry.id   a19cbb6521ae657ce8f754a3f9e96a3b
#
_cell.length_a   1.000
_cell.length_b   1.000
_cell.length_c   1.000
_cell.angle_alpha   90.00
_cell.angle_beta   90.00
_cell.angle_gamma   90.00
#
_symmetry.space_group_name_H-M   'P 1'
#
loop_
_entity.id
_entity.type
_entity.pdbx_description
1 polymer ?
#
loop_
_entity_poly.entity_id
_entity_poly.type
_entity_poly.pdbx_seq_one_letter_code
_entity_poly.pdbx_strand_id
1 'polypeptide(L)'
;DSNPNLRGLFSRILESNPAPWASYLEIPGINIASASPELFLKRTGGRVKTSPIKGTQALGSSDFGVKDKSENIMIVDLMRNDLGMICKSGTVEVTQLLYSQDHPGLQHLVSDVEGDLVDGISWSDIFRAVSPPGSVSGAPKSSALSTISENEKSRGPYCGALGWVQGDMAELSVAIRIFWKTEKLNFGTGAGITFSSDSQQEWEETELKASRLVKIAAGQRG
;
A
#
# COMPACT_ATOMS: atom_id res chain seq x y z
N ASP A 1 -10.84 13.47 22.04
CA ASP A 1 -12.24 13.35 21.63
C ASP A 1 -12.65 11.88 21.63
N SER A 2 -13.59 11.49 22.48
CA SER A 2 -13.96 10.08 22.67
C SER A 2 -14.71 9.48 21.46
N ASN A 3 -15.09 10.29 20.48
CA ASN A 3 -15.82 9.85 19.28
C ASN A 3 -15.45 10.69 18.04
N PRO A 4 -14.25 10.50 17.48
CA PRO A 4 -13.82 11.28 16.32
C PRO A 4 -14.73 11.04 15.11
N ASN A 5 -15.15 12.15 14.46
CA ASN A 5 -15.87 12.11 13.20
C ASN A 5 -14.89 11.72 12.08
N LEU A 6 -14.88 10.44 11.68
CA LEU A 6 -13.94 9.94 10.69
C LEU A 6 -14.20 10.51 9.29
N ARG A 7 -15.46 10.84 8.96
CA ARG A 7 -15.79 11.52 7.69
C ARG A 7 -15.19 12.93 7.65
N GLY A 8 -15.29 13.69 8.74
CA GLY A 8 -14.66 15.00 8.86
C GLY A 8 -13.13 14.92 8.85
N LEU A 9 -12.54 13.87 9.44
CA LEU A 9 -11.11 13.61 9.32
C LEU A 9 -10.72 13.33 7.87
N PHE A 10 -11.48 12.51 7.16
CA PHE A 10 -11.21 12.20 5.75
C PHE A 10 -11.25 13.44 4.86
N SER A 11 -12.22 14.35 5.06
CA SER A 11 -12.26 15.63 4.33
C SER A 11 -10.99 16.45 4.55
N ARG A 12 -10.53 16.58 5.82
CA ARG A 12 -9.25 17.26 6.11
C ARG A 12 -8.04 16.59 5.49
N ILE A 13 -8.04 15.25 5.43
CA ILE A 13 -6.98 14.49 4.76
C ILE A 13 -6.95 14.82 3.26
N LEU A 14 -8.11 14.83 2.58
CA LEU A 14 -8.18 15.15 1.15
C LEU A 14 -7.67 16.57 0.86
N GLU A 15 -7.95 17.54 1.72
CA GLU A 15 -7.50 18.93 1.57
C GLU A 15 -5.99 19.08 1.81
N SER A 16 -5.46 18.41 2.83
CA SER A 16 -4.11 18.65 3.33
C SER A 16 -3.08 17.63 2.85
N ASN A 17 -3.53 16.43 2.48
CA ASN A 17 -2.66 15.31 2.05
C ASN A 17 -3.36 14.46 0.99
N PRO A 18 -3.68 15.03 -0.18
CA PRO A 18 -4.32 14.30 -1.26
C PRO A 18 -3.47 13.09 -1.67
N ALA A 19 -4.13 11.96 -1.89
CA ALA A 19 -3.49 10.73 -2.32
C ALA A 19 -4.28 10.09 -3.48
N PRO A 20 -3.60 9.44 -4.45
CA PRO A 20 -4.25 8.94 -5.66
C PRO A 20 -5.31 7.89 -5.39
N TRP A 21 -5.15 7.11 -4.33
CA TRP A 21 -6.05 6.04 -3.92
C TRP A 21 -6.75 6.35 -2.59
N ALA A 22 -7.04 7.64 -2.35
CA ALA A 22 -7.79 8.04 -1.18
C ALA A 22 -9.21 7.45 -1.21
N SER A 23 -9.66 6.89 -0.10
CA SER A 23 -10.97 6.25 -0.01
C SER A 23 -11.56 6.34 1.39
N TYR A 24 -12.88 6.45 1.45
CA TYR A 24 -13.67 6.43 2.69
C TYR A 24 -14.70 5.32 2.62
N LEU A 25 -14.74 4.49 3.65
CA LEU A 25 -15.70 3.41 3.80
C LEU A 25 -16.41 3.55 5.14
N GLU A 26 -17.74 3.45 5.11
CA GLU A 26 -18.58 3.46 6.32
C GLU A 26 -19.58 2.31 6.21
N ILE A 27 -19.35 1.29 7.01
CA ILE A 27 -20.20 0.10 7.08
C ILE A 27 -20.47 -0.26 8.55
N PRO A 28 -21.55 -1.01 8.86
CA PRO A 28 -21.81 -1.46 10.23
C PRO A 28 -20.59 -2.14 10.85
N GLY A 29 -20.15 -1.62 12.00
CA GLY A 29 -19.03 -2.15 12.78
C GLY A 29 -17.66 -1.58 12.46
N ILE A 30 -17.44 -0.94 11.31
CA ILE A 30 -16.16 -0.33 10.98
C ILE A 30 -16.29 0.86 10.02
N ASN A 31 -15.59 1.93 10.32
CA ASN A 31 -15.39 3.06 9.41
C ASN A 31 -13.90 3.17 9.07
N ILE A 32 -13.57 3.45 7.81
CA ILE A 32 -12.19 3.52 7.31
C ILE A 32 -12.00 4.82 6.53
N ALA A 33 -10.88 5.52 6.80
CA ALA A 33 -10.40 6.66 6.02
C ALA A 33 -8.96 6.39 5.59
N SER A 34 -8.73 6.26 4.29
CA SER A 34 -7.44 5.92 3.70
C SER A 34 -6.91 7.06 2.84
N ALA A 35 -5.63 7.38 2.99
CA ALA A 35 -4.85 8.24 2.10
C ALA A 35 -3.75 7.43 1.41
N SER A 36 -4.09 6.25 0.89
CA SER A 36 -3.11 5.36 0.28
C SER A 36 -2.50 5.97 -0.98
N PRO A 37 -1.17 5.97 -1.09
CA PRO A 37 -0.48 6.35 -2.32
C PRO A 37 -0.32 5.18 -3.30
N GLU A 38 -0.54 3.93 -2.87
CA GLU A 38 -0.07 2.73 -3.55
C GLU A 38 -1.21 1.89 -4.13
N LEU A 39 -1.10 1.59 -5.43
CA LEU A 39 -1.98 0.66 -6.11
C LEU A 39 -1.58 -0.78 -5.75
N PHE A 40 -2.50 -1.50 -5.12
CA PHE A 40 -2.34 -2.94 -4.89
C PHE A 40 -2.65 -3.76 -6.13
N LEU A 41 -3.87 -3.61 -6.66
CA LEU A 41 -4.31 -4.35 -7.84
C LEU A 41 -5.36 -3.56 -8.61
N LYS A 42 -5.14 -3.40 -9.92
CA LYS A 42 -6.14 -2.96 -10.88
C LYS A 42 -6.43 -4.10 -11.84
N ARG A 43 -7.71 -4.39 -12.06
CA ARG A 43 -8.16 -5.33 -13.09
C ARG A 43 -9.01 -4.59 -14.12
N THR A 44 -8.74 -4.83 -15.38
CA THR A 44 -9.52 -4.33 -16.51
C THR A 44 -9.75 -5.49 -17.46
N GLY A 45 -10.92 -6.12 -17.37
CA GLY A 45 -11.21 -7.34 -18.14
C GLY A 45 -10.27 -8.50 -17.76
N GLY A 46 -9.54 -9.00 -18.75
CA GLY A 46 -8.54 -10.07 -18.56
C GLY A 46 -7.16 -9.59 -18.10
N ARG A 47 -6.90 -8.29 -17.95
CA ARG A 47 -5.57 -7.78 -17.60
C ARG A 47 -5.53 -7.25 -16.17
N VAL A 48 -4.43 -7.53 -15.48
CA VAL A 48 -4.16 -7.03 -14.12
C VAL A 48 -2.86 -6.23 -14.08
N LYS A 49 -2.84 -5.27 -13.15
CA LYS A 49 -1.71 -4.37 -12.89
C LYS A 49 -1.51 -4.21 -11.39
N THR A 50 -0.26 -4.13 -10.96
CA THR A 50 0.16 -3.67 -9.62
C THR A 50 1.27 -2.65 -9.76
N SER A 51 1.32 -1.66 -8.83
CA SER A 51 2.28 -0.56 -8.91
C SER A 51 2.92 -0.30 -7.54
N PRO A 52 3.85 -1.17 -7.12
CA PRO A 52 4.52 -1.01 -5.83
C PRO A 52 5.37 0.26 -5.78
N ILE A 53 5.38 0.87 -4.61
CA ILE A 53 6.17 2.06 -4.28
C ILE A 53 7.27 1.68 -3.30
N LYS A 54 8.51 2.09 -3.59
CA LYS A 54 9.63 2.13 -2.64
C LYS A 54 10.46 3.38 -2.91
N GLY A 55 10.82 4.07 -1.84
CA GLY A 55 11.46 5.37 -1.96
C GLY A 55 10.46 6.52 -2.07
N THR A 56 10.67 7.51 -1.23
CA THR A 56 9.90 8.76 -1.21
C THR A 56 10.87 9.89 -0.89
N GLN A 57 10.83 10.93 -1.68
CA GLN A 57 11.67 12.11 -1.49
C GLN A 57 10.90 13.40 -1.78
N ALA A 58 11.50 14.55 -1.46
CA ALA A 58 10.91 15.84 -1.78
C ALA A 58 10.84 16.04 -3.29
N LEU A 59 9.77 16.72 -3.75
CA LEU A 59 9.61 17.06 -5.16
C LEU A 59 10.80 17.88 -5.66
N GLY A 60 11.35 17.51 -6.81
CA GLY A 60 12.51 18.17 -7.42
C GLY A 60 13.87 17.67 -6.91
N SER A 61 13.91 16.64 -6.07
CA SER A 61 15.15 15.96 -5.73
C SER A 61 15.74 15.23 -6.93
N SER A 62 17.07 15.12 -7.00
CA SER A 62 17.75 14.71 -8.24
C SER A 62 17.68 13.21 -8.56
N ASP A 63 17.74 12.36 -7.56
CA ASP A 63 17.72 10.89 -7.78
C ASP A 63 17.41 10.13 -6.48
N PHE A 64 16.81 8.94 -6.64
CA PHE A 64 16.57 8.01 -5.55
C PHE A 64 17.85 7.23 -5.20
N GLY A 65 18.04 6.96 -3.91
CA GLY A 65 19.19 6.24 -3.42
C GLY A 65 19.29 4.79 -3.94
N VAL A 66 20.48 4.23 -3.85
CA VAL A 66 20.74 2.82 -4.23
C VAL A 66 19.85 1.87 -3.39
N LYS A 67 19.63 2.18 -2.10
CA LYS A 67 18.76 1.41 -1.21
C LYS A 67 17.34 1.36 -1.77
N ASP A 68 16.74 2.52 -2.08
CA ASP A 68 15.37 2.61 -2.61
C ASP A 68 15.18 1.82 -3.90
N LYS A 69 16.14 1.96 -4.83
CA LYS A 69 16.13 1.22 -6.10
C LYS A 69 16.22 -0.28 -5.88
N SER A 70 17.11 -0.73 -5.00
CA SER A 70 17.27 -2.16 -4.67
C SER A 70 16.02 -2.75 -4.02
N GLU A 71 15.42 -2.03 -3.09
CA GLU A 71 14.16 -2.43 -2.43
C GLU A 71 13.00 -2.49 -3.44
N ASN A 72 12.91 -1.51 -4.35
CA ASN A 72 11.87 -1.51 -5.38
C ASN A 72 12.02 -2.72 -6.32
N ILE A 73 13.23 -3.03 -6.79
CA ILE A 73 13.50 -4.19 -7.64
C ILE A 73 13.12 -5.50 -6.93
N MET A 74 13.47 -5.64 -5.65
CA MET A 74 13.10 -6.81 -4.84
C MET A 74 11.57 -6.99 -4.76
N ILE A 75 10.83 -5.90 -4.58
CA ILE A 75 9.37 -5.96 -4.53
C ILE A 75 8.77 -6.20 -5.91
N VAL A 76 9.33 -5.64 -6.97
CA VAL A 76 8.93 -5.95 -8.36
C VAL A 76 9.04 -7.46 -8.63
N ASP A 77 10.12 -8.08 -8.20
CA ASP A 77 10.30 -9.53 -8.38
C ASP A 77 9.26 -10.35 -7.58
N LEU A 78 8.95 -9.92 -6.37
CA LEU A 78 7.86 -10.51 -5.59
C LEU A 78 6.49 -10.35 -6.27
N MET A 79 6.18 -9.16 -6.82
CA MET A 79 4.94 -8.92 -7.56
C MET A 79 4.86 -9.76 -8.84
N ARG A 80 5.98 -9.92 -9.56
CA ARG A 80 6.05 -10.82 -10.73
C ARG A 80 5.74 -12.26 -10.34
N ASN A 81 6.28 -12.73 -9.21
CA ASN A 81 5.97 -14.07 -8.69
C ASN A 81 4.47 -14.20 -8.33
N ASP A 82 3.91 -13.23 -7.64
CA ASP A 82 2.49 -13.25 -7.25
C ASP A 82 1.57 -13.26 -8.48
N LEU A 83 1.82 -12.37 -9.46
CA LEU A 83 1.06 -12.35 -10.70
C LEU A 83 1.28 -13.61 -11.55
N GLY A 84 2.47 -14.20 -11.50
CA GLY A 84 2.78 -15.44 -12.18
C GLY A 84 1.90 -16.63 -11.78
N MET A 85 1.32 -16.58 -10.57
CA MET A 85 0.39 -17.62 -10.09
C MET A 85 -1.01 -17.52 -10.69
N ILE A 86 -1.40 -16.36 -11.21
CA ILE A 86 -2.74 -16.06 -11.69
C ILE A 86 -2.80 -15.65 -13.16
N CYS A 87 -1.67 -15.38 -13.77
CA CYS A 87 -1.58 -14.95 -15.16
C CYS A 87 -1.17 -16.10 -16.10
N LYS A 88 -1.50 -15.95 -17.36
CA LYS A 88 -1.06 -16.85 -18.44
C LYS A 88 0.47 -16.83 -18.51
N SER A 89 1.06 -18.01 -18.70
CA SER A 89 2.53 -18.16 -18.80
C SER A 89 3.12 -17.22 -19.86
N GLY A 90 4.17 -16.51 -19.49
CA GLY A 90 4.89 -15.59 -20.39
C GLY A 90 4.22 -14.22 -20.60
N THR A 91 3.10 -13.92 -19.92
CA THR A 91 2.40 -12.61 -20.05
C THR A 91 2.76 -11.62 -18.95
N VAL A 92 3.38 -12.07 -17.85
CA VAL A 92 3.78 -11.16 -16.77
C VAL A 92 5.01 -10.36 -17.19
N GLU A 93 4.85 -9.06 -17.25
CA GLU A 93 5.88 -8.12 -17.69
C GLU A 93 6.02 -6.93 -16.73
N VAL A 94 7.21 -6.36 -16.68
CA VAL A 94 7.46 -5.07 -16.02
C VAL A 94 7.31 -4.00 -17.09
N THR A 95 6.17 -3.34 -17.11
CA THR A 95 5.84 -2.33 -18.14
C THR A 95 6.56 -1.01 -17.92
N GLN A 96 6.84 -0.67 -16.65
CA GLN A 96 7.69 0.46 -16.27
C GLN A 96 8.51 0.09 -15.04
N LEU A 97 9.80 0.39 -15.04
CA LEU A 97 10.72 0.09 -13.95
C LEU A 97 11.35 1.37 -13.40
N LEU A 98 11.29 1.56 -12.07
CA LEU A 98 11.99 2.63 -11.35
C LEU A 98 11.71 4.03 -11.90
N TYR A 99 10.46 4.34 -12.20
CA TYR A 99 10.10 5.69 -12.64
C TYR A 99 9.67 6.57 -11.46
N SER A 100 9.92 7.86 -11.60
CA SER A 100 9.48 8.86 -10.64
C SER A 100 8.02 9.24 -10.89
N GLN A 101 7.20 9.19 -9.87
CA GLN A 101 5.82 9.66 -9.89
C GLN A 101 5.66 10.85 -8.95
N ASP A 102 5.28 11.99 -9.51
CA ASP A 102 5.12 13.23 -8.75
C ASP A 102 3.76 13.27 -8.03
N HIS A 103 3.82 13.72 -6.78
CA HIS A 103 2.67 14.04 -5.94
C HIS A 103 2.85 15.42 -5.31
N PRO A 104 1.80 16.04 -4.77
CA PRO A 104 1.95 17.34 -4.11
C PRO A 104 3.02 17.34 -3.02
N GLY A 105 4.17 17.98 -3.33
CA GLY A 105 5.33 18.12 -2.43
C GLY A 105 6.25 16.90 -2.34
N LEU A 106 5.96 15.79 -3.02
CA LEU A 106 6.72 14.54 -2.92
C LEU A 106 6.90 13.89 -4.30
N GLN A 107 7.93 13.06 -4.40
CA GLN A 107 8.12 12.11 -5.50
C GLN A 107 8.20 10.70 -4.93
N HIS A 108 7.57 9.75 -5.62
CA HIS A 108 7.65 8.32 -5.31
C HIS A 108 8.41 7.56 -6.39
N LEU A 109 9.22 6.59 -5.99
CA LEU A 109 9.83 5.63 -6.89
C LEU A 109 8.86 4.47 -7.09
N VAL A 110 8.35 4.32 -8.30
CA VAL A 110 7.29 3.38 -8.67
C VAL A 110 7.78 2.43 -9.76
N SER A 111 7.25 1.23 -9.76
CA SER A 111 7.38 0.30 -10.88
C SER A 111 6.03 -0.35 -11.18
N ASP A 112 5.77 -0.67 -12.44
CA ASP A 112 4.53 -1.28 -12.88
C ASP A 112 4.77 -2.71 -13.33
N VAL A 113 3.98 -3.63 -12.80
CA VAL A 113 3.96 -5.04 -13.22
C VAL A 113 2.55 -5.38 -13.68
N GLU A 114 2.45 -5.98 -14.87
CA GLU A 114 1.18 -6.32 -15.48
C GLU A 114 1.20 -7.77 -15.98
N GLY A 115 0.00 -8.33 -16.21
CA GLY A 115 -0.14 -9.64 -16.81
C GLY A 115 -1.56 -9.95 -17.24
N ASP A 116 -1.71 -10.92 -18.14
CA ASP A 116 -3.02 -11.38 -18.60
C ASP A 116 -3.47 -12.56 -17.75
N LEU A 117 -4.62 -12.42 -17.10
CA LEU A 117 -5.20 -13.45 -16.24
C LEU A 117 -5.48 -14.74 -17.01
N VAL A 118 -5.36 -15.89 -16.33
CA VAL A 118 -5.87 -17.14 -16.87
C VAL A 118 -7.39 -17.06 -17.02
N ASP A 119 -7.92 -17.69 -18.06
CA ASP A 119 -9.33 -17.63 -18.39
C ASP A 119 -10.18 -18.25 -17.25
N GLY A 120 -11.26 -17.59 -16.89
CA GLY A 120 -12.19 -18.08 -15.87
C GLY A 120 -11.71 -18.01 -14.42
N ILE A 121 -10.58 -17.37 -14.14
CA ILE A 121 -10.07 -17.21 -12.77
C ILE A 121 -11.07 -16.48 -11.88
N SER A 122 -11.29 -17.00 -10.69
CA SER A 122 -12.16 -16.37 -9.70
C SER A 122 -11.45 -15.27 -8.90
N TRP A 123 -12.23 -14.33 -8.35
CA TRP A 123 -11.68 -13.35 -7.39
C TRP A 123 -11.09 -14.01 -6.15
N SER A 124 -11.65 -15.15 -5.70
CA SER A 124 -11.09 -15.90 -4.57
C SER A 124 -9.67 -16.39 -4.87
N ASP A 125 -9.42 -16.89 -6.09
CA ASP A 125 -8.10 -17.38 -6.48
C ASP A 125 -7.10 -16.22 -6.64
N ILE A 126 -7.56 -15.12 -7.24
CA ILE A 126 -6.75 -13.89 -7.32
C ILE A 126 -6.31 -13.47 -5.91
N PHE A 127 -7.25 -13.24 -4.99
CA PHE A 127 -6.91 -12.79 -3.64
C PHE A 127 -6.04 -13.80 -2.88
N ARG A 128 -6.26 -15.09 -3.03
CA ARG A 128 -5.43 -16.13 -2.40
C ARG A 128 -3.97 -16.05 -2.85
N ALA A 129 -3.72 -15.75 -4.11
CA ALA A 129 -2.38 -15.66 -4.67
C ALA A 129 -1.65 -14.37 -4.27
N VAL A 130 -2.34 -13.22 -4.38
CA VAL A 130 -1.66 -11.91 -4.26
C VAL A 130 -1.75 -11.29 -2.86
N SER A 131 -2.65 -11.77 -1.97
CA SER A 131 -2.82 -11.19 -0.63
C SER A 131 -2.00 -11.91 0.44
N PRO A 132 -1.53 -11.18 1.47
CA PRO A 132 -1.50 -9.72 1.53
C PRO A 132 -0.53 -9.10 0.54
N PRO A 133 -0.61 -7.78 0.27
CA PRO A 133 0.33 -7.10 -0.63
C PRO A 133 1.79 -7.33 -0.22
N GLY A 134 2.62 -7.76 -1.17
CA GLY A 134 4.02 -8.09 -0.90
C GLY A 134 4.85 -6.89 -0.44
N SER A 135 4.51 -5.69 -0.90
CA SER A 135 5.18 -4.43 -0.53
C SER A 135 5.10 -4.09 0.97
N VAL A 136 4.12 -4.66 1.68
CA VAL A 136 3.87 -4.44 3.12
C VAL A 136 3.98 -5.71 3.96
N SER A 137 4.23 -6.85 3.35
CA SER A 137 4.50 -8.11 4.06
C SER A 137 5.98 -8.48 4.01
N GLY A 138 6.59 -8.56 2.84
CA GLY A 138 8.00 -8.90 2.65
C GLY A 138 8.22 -10.15 1.80
N ALA A 139 9.49 -10.46 1.53
CA ALA A 139 9.92 -11.58 0.72
C ALA A 139 10.95 -12.43 1.49
N PRO A 140 10.85 -13.78 1.46
CA PRO A 140 9.77 -14.61 0.93
C PRO A 140 8.46 -14.42 1.72
N LYS A 141 7.32 -14.31 1.04
CA LYS A 141 6.04 -13.92 1.67
C LYS A 141 5.63 -14.82 2.84
N SER A 142 5.74 -16.14 2.71
CA SER A 142 5.37 -17.08 3.76
C SER A 142 6.22 -16.91 5.03
N SER A 143 7.52 -16.75 4.90
CA SER A 143 8.43 -16.54 6.03
C SER A 143 8.17 -15.19 6.71
N ALA A 144 7.96 -14.14 5.92
CA ALA A 144 7.64 -12.81 6.44
C ALA A 144 6.32 -12.83 7.23
N LEU A 145 5.29 -13.49 6.72
CA LEU A 145 4.00 -13.63 7.41
C LEU A 145 4.12 -14.42 8.72
N SER A 146 4.93 -15.49 8.76
CA SER A 146 5.20 -16.23 10.00
C SER A 146 5.84 -15.30 11.05
N THR A 147 6.91 -14.59 10.66
CA THR A 147 7.60 -13.64 11.53
C THR A 147 6.66 -12.53 12.05
N ILE A 148 5.81 -11.96 11.17
CA ILE A 148 4.81 -10.97 11.56
C ILE A 148 3.84 -11.55 12.58
N SER A 149 3.32 -12.76 12.35
CA SER A 149 2.32 -13.38 13.25
C SER A 149 2.89 -13.73 14.63
N GLU A 150 4.19 -14.00 14.72
CA GLU A 150 4.89 -14.30 15.95
C GLU A 150 5.22 -13.05 16.78
N ASN A 151 5.43 -11.92 16.13
CA ASN A 151 5.95 -10.70 16.77
C ASN A 151 4.94 -9.55 16.86
N GLU A 152 3.84 -9.59 16.11
CA GLU A 152 2.87 -8.50 16.06
C GLU A 152 1.47 -8.95 16.49
N LYS A 153 0.70 -7.98 16.99
CA LYS A 153 -0.76 -8.14 17.16
C LYS A 153 -1.46 -8.02 15.82
N SER A 154 -2.75 -8.39 15.78
CA SER A 154 -3.58 -8.20 14.58
C SER A 154 -3.49 -6.75 14.07
N ARG A 155 -3.15 -6.60 12.80
CA ARG A 155 -3.06 -5.32 12.09
C ARG A 155 -4.43 -4.73 11.72
N GLY A 156 -5.52 -5.50 11.92
CA GLY A 156 -6.83 -5.10 11.43
C GLY A 156 -6.82 -4.91 9.90
N PRO A 157 -7.42 -3.83 9.36
CA PRO A 157 -7.38 -3.54 7.92
C PRO A 157 -6.03 -3.00 7.43
N TYR A 158 -5.13 -2.57 8.32
CA TYR A 158 -3.81 -2.07 7.96
C TYR A 158 -2.97 -3.14 7.27
N CYS A 159 -2.30 -2.79 6.17
CA CYS A 159 -1.56 -3.69 5.28
C CYS A 159 -2.43 -4.69 4.48
N GLY A 160 -3.75 -4.51 4.49
CA GLY A 160 -4.67 -5.23 3.61
C GLY A 160 -4.88 -4.51 2.27
N ALA A 161 -6.04 -4.76 1.66
CA ALA A 161 -6.47 -4.10 0.43
C ALA A 161 -7.80 -3.36 0.65
N LEU A 162 -7.94 -2.19 0.03
CA LEU A 162 -9.13 -1.36 0.10
C LEU A 162 -9.49 -0.80 -1.27
N GLY A 163 -10.75 -0.92 -1.66
CA GLY A 163 -11.24 -0.43 -2.94
C GLY A 163 -12.54 -1.11 -3.36
N TRP A 164 -12.72 -1.31 -4.63
CA TRP A 164 -13.95 -1.86 -5.20
C TRP A 164 -13.66 -2.94 -6.24
N VAL A 165 -14.64 -3.84 -6.38
CA VAL A 165 -14.68 -4.90 -7.41
C VAL A 165 -16.07 -4.89 -8.02
N GLN A 166 -16.14 -4.88 -9.36
CA GLN A 166 -17.38 -4.95 -10.12
C GLN A 166 -17.18 -5.80 -11.40
N GLY A 167 -17.66 -7.03 -11.38
CA GLY A 167 -17.41 -7.98 -12.49
C GLY A 167 -15.91 -8.17 -12.71
N ASP A 168 -15.46 -7.88 -13.93
CA ASP A 168 -14.06 -7.98 -14.34
C ASP A 168 -13.26 -6.67 -14.20
N MET A 169 -13.82 -5.72 -13.45
CA MET A 169 -13.17 -4.44 -13.15
C MET A 169 -12.89 -4.36 -11.65
N ALA A 170 -11.72 -3.84 -11.29
CA ALA A 170 -11.38 -3.53 -9.90
C ALA A 170 -10.30 -2.48 -9.80
N GLU A 171 -10.37 -1.70 -8.73
CA GLU A 171 -9.24 -0.88 -8.25
C GLU A 171 -9.13 -1.03 -6.75
N LEU A 172 -7.99 -1.55 -6.31
CA LEU A 172 -7.67 -1.85 -4.92
C LEU A 172 -6.35 -1.20 -4.56
N SER A 173 -6.35 -0.41 -3.51
CA SER A 173 -5.12 0.17 -2.94
C SER A 173 -4.57 -0.71 -1.83
N VAL A 174 -3.28 -0.60 -1.56
CA VAL A 174 -2.68 -1.11 -0.32
C VAL A 174 -3.24 -0.28 0.84
N ALA A 175 -3.78 -0.93 1.87
CA ALA A 175 -4.37 -0.25 3.02
C ALA A 175 -3.28 0.27 3.98
N ILE A 176 -2.55 1.30 3.54
CA ILE A 176 -1.57 2.07 4.32
C ILE A 176 -2.00 3.53 4.43
N ARG A 177 -1.40 4.28 5.33
CA ARG A 177 -1.84 5.65 5.65
C ARG A 177 -3.34 5.69 5.97
N ILE A 178 -3.77 4.73 6.79
CA ILE A 178 -5.16 4.41 7.05
C ILE A 178 -5.52 4.67 8.51
N PHE A 179 -6.64 5.34 8.69
CA PHE A 179 -7.36 5.37 9.97
C PHE A 179 -8.56 4.43 9.89
N TRP A 180 -8.81 3.71 10.96
CA TRP A 180 -10.05 2.95 11.07
C TRP A 180 -10.62 3.07 12.48
N LYS A 181 -11.92 3.02 12.55
CA LYS A 181 -12.66 3.12 13.78
C LYS A 181 -13.60 1.94 13.92
N THR A 182 -13.45 1.25 15.01
CA THR A 182 -14.40 0.30 15.60
C THR A 182 -14.97 0.97 16.87
N GLU A 183 -14.56 0.53 18.04
CA GLU A 183 -14.82 1.24 19.30
C GLU A 183 -13.88 2.44 19.50
N LYS A 184 -12.64 2.31 19.04
CA LYS A 184 -11.58 3.32 19.13
C LYS A 184 -11.06 3.68 17.74
N LEU A 185 -10.52 4.90 17.63
CA LEU A 185 -9.78 5.31 16.46
C LEU A 185 -8.39 4.65 16.49
N ASN A 186 -8.06 3.99 15.41
CA ASN A 186 -6.77 3.34 15.19
C ASN A 186 -6.09 3.97 13.97
N PHE A 187 -4.76 3.91 13.97
CA PHE A 187 -3.92 4.32 12.85
C PHE A 187 -2.77 3.33 12.72
N GLY A 188 -2.49 2.87 11.49
CA GLY A 188 -1.39 1.96 11.20
C GLY A 188 -0.23 2.66 10.51
N THR A 189 1.00 2.43 11.02
CA THR A 189 2.26 2.88 10.43
C THR A 189 3.34 1.85 10.67
N GLY A 190 4.42 1.89 9.88
CA GLY A 190 5.53 0.95 10.01
C GLY A 190 6.62 1.20 8.97
N ALA A 191 7.75 0.52 9.15
CA ALA A 191 8.88 0.52 8.24
C ALA A 191 9.14 -0.88 7.65
N GLY A 192 9.89 -0.95 6.57
CA GLY A 192 10.34 -2.19 5.96
C GLY A 192 11.66 -2.64 6.57
N ILE A 193 11.68 -3.75 7.27
CA ILE A 193 12.89 -4.25 7.93
C ILE A 193 13.66 -5.17 6.99
N THR A 194 14.93 -4.86 6.80
CA THR A 194 15.88 -5.67 6.03
C THR A 194 17.11 -6.00 6.86
N PHE A 195 17.98 -6.88 6.37
CA PHE A 195 19.23 -7.24 7.07
C PHE A 195 20.13 -6.02 7.37
N SER A 196 20.08 -5.00 6.54
CA SER A 196 20.88 -3.77 6.68
C SER A 196 20.15 -2.65 7.44
N SER A 197 18.96 -2.89 7.97
CA SER A 197 18.19 -1.89 8.69
C SER A 197 18.85 -1.55 10.04
N ASP A 198 18.93 -0.26 10.34
CA ASP A 198 19.24 0.25 11.66
C ASP A 198 17.96 0.55 12.42
N SER A 199 17.79 -0.01 13.61
CA SER A 199 16.54 0.04 14.38
C SER A 199 16.09 1.46 14.72
N GLN A 200 17.02 2.38 14.98
CA GLN A 200 16.70 3.75 15.31
C GLN A 200 16.21 4.51 14.05
N GLN A 201 16.87 4.32 12.92
CA GLN A 201 16.48 4.95 11.65
C GLN A 201 15.13 4.47 11.18
N GLU A 202 14.84 3.15 11.28
CA GLU A 202 13.53 2.58 10.92
C GLU A 202 12.41 3.10 11.83
N TRP A 203 12.70 3.29 13.12
CA TRP A 203 11.76 3.91 14.05
C TRP A 203 11.46 5.37 13.67
N GLU A 204 12.50 6.17 13.41
CA GLU A 204 12.36 7.56 12.98
C GLU A 204 11.58 7.69 11.66
N GLU A 205 11.82 6.78 10.71
CA GLU A 205 11.05 6.70 9.47
C GLU A 205 9.57 6.41 9.74
N THR A 206 9.28 5.50 10.67
CA THR A 206 7.90 5.16 11.08
C THR A 206 7.19 6.38 11.68
N GLU A 207 7.85 7.14 12.56
CA GLU A 207 7.31 8.37 13.13
C GLU A 207 7.10 9.46 12.07
N LEU A 208 8.05 9.62 11.16
CA LEU A 208 7.96 10.60 10.06
C LEU A 208 6.75 10.29 9.15
N LYS A 209 6.55 9.02 8.78
CA LYS A 209 5.40 8.56 7.98
C LYS A 209 4.06 8.86 8.66
N ALA A 210 4.01 8.78 9.98
CA ALA A 210 2.80 9.04 10.77
C ALA A 210 2.54 10.53 11.00
N SER A 211 3.59 11.33 11.16
CA SER A 211 3.56 12.67 11.75
C SER A 211 2.51 13.60 11.13
N ARG A 212 2.46 13.68 9.80
CA ARG A 212 1.54 14.58 9.08
C ARG A 212 0.08 14.17 9.29
N LEU A 213 -0.22 12.89 9.11
CA LEU A 213 -1.59 12.38 9.24
C LEU A 213 -2.10 12.44 10.69
N VAL A 214 -1.23 12.19 11.65
CA VAL A 214 -1.55 12.32 13.09
C VAL A 214 -1.82 13.78 13.45
N LYS A 215 -1.05 14.74 12.93
CA LYS A 215 -1.31 16.19 13.11
C LYS A 215 -2.68 16.59 12.54
N ILE A 216 -3.02 16.14 11.32
CA ILE A 216 -4.33 16.38 10.70
C ILE A 216 -5.44 15.76 11.57
N ALA A 217 -5.25 14.57 12.12
CA ALA A 217 -6.20 13.92 13.01
C ALA A 217 -6.39 14.70 14.32
N ALA A 218 -5.33 15.31 14.84
CA ALA A 218 -5.37 16.18 16.02
C ALA A 218 -5.97 17.58 15.76
N GLY A 219 -6.41 17.87 14.52
CA GLY A 219 -6.97 19.17 14.15
C GLY A 219 -5.93 20.27 13.91
N GLN A 220 -4.65 19.90 13.80
CA GLN A 220 -3.58 20.85 13.47
C GLN A 220 -3.45 20.94 11.93
N ARG A 221 -3.12 22.15 11.43
CA ARG A 221 -2.77 22.30 10.01
C ARG A 221 -1.44 21.57 9.78
N GLY A 222 -1.43 20.65 8.83
CA GLY A 222 -0.25 19.87 8.45
C GLY A 222 0.73 20.67 7.59
#